data_314e8a8b9949b1b427808ab34b957ec6
#
_entry.id   314e8a8b9949b1b427808ab34b957ec6
#
_cell.length_a   1.000
_cell.length_b   1.000
_cell.length_c   1.000
_cell.angle_alpha   90.00
_cell.angle_beta   90.00
_cell.angle_gamma   90.00
#
_symmetry.space_group_name_H-M   'P 1'
#
loop_
_entity.id
_entity.type
_entity.pdbx_description
1 polymer ?
#
loop_
_entity_poly.entity_id
_entity_poly.type
_entity_poly.pdbx_seq_one_letter_code
_entity_poly.pdbx_strand_id
1 'polypeptide(L)'
;MPRKRVTFISPSPNNQRALPLRFDKIPAMRNRSRCWVVFATAILLLARPGLSRDVEEKFDDGTVHLRYRTDAQDRKNGDYQEFFPGGKPHVRGTYTADKKSGTWTTFGDNGNPLEIAHYNNDQLDGPYQWNFPSGQPEMRGGYIHGSLAGAVTTFDEKGKLLFSLSYPIPWDNVLKAWNTWSPTDRPETKMAETPVATAPYKAGKIAPECQQSALKYLMLYRFLSGVPAEGMSIDADYVDRAQHGAVIICHLGHLNHKPDKPDDMDEDFYKTAFAGTSQSNLAVGPRNLFSAIDMYMDDSDDSNIARVGHRQWMLNPGMQKTGFGYCDKFSSLYAFDGSNHNNRNWLYIAYPGPGYYPHPMLNDHAAWSLSLNTLKCKVGNAGTIDIAVSALDEHFAVTDTSTATIVAMPMSPNGGAWPCIVFKPEIKHPGVGKYVVSVTGIRTTTGAPAPLNYLVDVKQMPR
;
A
#
# COMPACT_ATOMS: atom_id res chain seq x y z
N MET A 1 -11.84 5.66 49.78
CA MET A 1 -12.80 5.19 48.78
C MET A 1 -12.08 4.23 47.86
N PRO A 2 -12.54 2.98 47.72
CA PRO A 2 -11.71 1.88 47.21
C PRO A 2 -11.72 1.79 45.69
N ARG A 3 -10.54 1.48 45.14
CA ARG A 3 -10.28 1.15 43.72
C ARG A 3 -10.89 -0.21 43.38
N LYS A 4 -11.70 -0.27 42.32
CA LYS A 4 -12.15 -1.54 41.72
C LYS A 4 -11.09 -2.03 40.71
N ARG A 5 -10.57 -3.25 40.98
CA ARG A 5 -9.79 -4.05 40.04
C ARG A 5 -10.75 -4.65 39.01
N VAL A 6 -10.37 -4.58 37.75
CA VAL A 6 -10.97 -5.38 36.67
C VAL A 6 -9.94 -6.42 36.23
N THR A 7 -10.33 -7.68 36.36
CA THR A 7 -9.51 -8.86 36.02
C THR A 7 -9.79 -9.21 34.55
N PHE A 8 -8.74 -9.26 33.71
CA PHE A 8 -8.83 -9.78 32.35
C PHE A 8 -8.56 -11.28 32.35
N ILE A 9 -9.48 -12.04 31.78
CA ILE A 9 -9.32 -13.48 31.46
C ILE A 9 -8.97 -13.56 29.98
N SER A 10 -7.80 -14.16 29.68
CA SER A 10 -7.34 -14.48 28.34
C SER A 10 -7.97 -15.77 27.84
N PRO A 11 -8.37 -15.91 26.58
CA PRO A 11 -8.63 -17.20 25.95
C PRO A 11 -7.41 -17.71 25.18
N SER A 12 -7.16 -19.00 25.37
CA SER A 12 -6.17 -19.89 24.75
C SER A 12 -6.45 -20.17 23.26
N PRO A 13 -5.43 -20.56 22.48
CA PRO A 13 -5.54 -20.71 21.03
C PRO A 13 -5.93 -22.15 20.64
N ASN A 14 -6.87 -22.32 19.72
CA ASN A 14 -6.87 -23.36 18.68
C ASN A 14 -8.17 -23.38 17.88
N ASN A 15 -8.07 -23.17 16.62
CA ASN A 15 -8.59 -23.96 15.50
C ASN A 15 -8.82 -23.10 14.25
N GLN A 16 -7.90 -23.27 13.31
CA GLN A 16 -8.05 -22.83 11.93
C GLN A 16 -9.13 -23.68 11.23
N ARG A 17 -10.18 -23.07 10.74
CA ARG A 17 -10.92 -23.52 9.56
C ARG A 17 -11.33 -22.27 8.77
N ALA A 18 -10.85 -22.20 7.54
CA ALA A 18 -11.25 -21.23 6.56
C ALA A 18 -12.77 -21.31 6.31
N LEU A 19 -13.44 -20.17 6.40
CA LEU A 19 -14.83 -20.01 5.95
C LEU A 19 -14.89 -18.92 4.87
N PRO A 20 -15.75 -19.07 3.88
CA PRO A 20 -15.84 -18.14 2.76
C PRO A 20 -16.38 -16.79 3.21
N LEU A 21 -15.86 -15.71 2.60
CA LEU A 21 -16.32 -14.34 2.77
C LEU A 21 -17.80 -14.24 2.39
N ARG A 22 -18.68 -14.19 3.40
CA ARG A 22 -20.02 -13.67 3.26
C ARG A 22 -19.99 -12.20 3.60
N PHE A 23 -20.32 -11.38 2.64
CA PHE A 23 -20.73 -10.00 2.86
C PHE A 23 -22.09 -10.01 3.59
N ASP A 24 -22.06 -9.82 4.88
CA ASP A 24 -23.20 -9.46 5.70
C ASP A 24 -22.67 -8.91 7.02
N LYS A 25 -22.87 -7.60 7.25
CA LYS A 25 -23.35 -7.03 8.50
C LYS A 25 -23.20 -5.52 8.54
N ILE A 26 -24.31 -4.86 8.29
CA ILE A 26 -24.62 -3.53 8.85
C ILE A 26 -24.67 -3.66 10.37
N PRO A 27 -24.03 -2.80 11.17
CA PRO A 27 -24.14 -2.87 12.62
C PRO A 27 -25.58 -2.64 13.06
N ALA A 28 -26.17 -3.68 13.67
CA ALA A 28 -27.50 -3.61 14.23
C ALA A 28 -27.53 -2.68 15.44
N MET A 29 -28.24 -1.57 15.31
CA MET A 29 -28.78 -0.85 16.47
C MET A 29 -29.62 -1.83 17.32
N ARG A 30 -29.21 -2.01 18.59
CA ARG A 30 -30.01 -2.73 19.58
C ARG A 30 -31.33 -2.00 19.78
N ASN A 31 -32.39 -2.52 19.14
CA ASN A 31 -33.72 -2.36 19.66
C ASN A 31 -34.44 -3.71 19.63
N ARG A 32 -34.90 -4.13 20.81
CA ARG A 32 -35.66 -5.35 21.01
C ARG A 32 -37.02 -5.19 20.32
N SER A 33 -37.26 -5.91 19.24
CA SER A 33 -38.63 -6.36 18.92
C SER A 33 -38.62 -7.42 17.83
N ARG A 34 -39.15 -8.58 18.22
CA ARG A 34 -39.88 -9.61 17.49
C ARG A 34 -39.32 -10.02 16.10
N CYS A 35 -38.75 -11.22 16.10
CA CYS A 35 -38.55 -12.04 14.91
C CYS A 35 -39.87 -12.10 14.10
N TRP A 36 -39.92 -11.45 12.95
CA TRP A 36 -40.98 -11.61 11.96
C TRP A 36 -40.47 -12.63 10.93
N VAL A 37 -41.12 -13.79 10.90
CA VAL A 37 -40.94 -14.75 9.82
C VAL A 37 -41.75 -14.20 8.64
N VAL A 38 -41.05 -13.74 7.60
CA VAL A 38 -41.66 -13.28 6.35
C VAL A 38 -42.13 -14.50 5.58
N PHE A 39 -43.44 -14.77 5.57
CA PHE A 39 -44.06 -15.62 4.57
C PHE A 39 -44.42 -14.73 3.39
N ALA A 40 -43.61 -14.78 2.32
CA ALA A 40 -43.96 -14.14 1.06
C ALA A 40 -45.08 -14.92 0.37
N THR A 41 -46.25 -14.33 0.30
CA THR A 41 -47.33 -14.89 -0.57
C THR A 41 -47.06 -14.40 -1.99
N ALA A 42 -46.35 -15.19 -2.79
CA ALA A 42 -46.17 -14.89 -4.21
C ALA A 42 -47.49 -15.10 -4.94
N ILE A 43 -48.11 -14.05 -5.48
CA ILE A 43 -49.20 -14.18 -6.46
C ILE A 43 -48.58 -14.57 -7.79
N LEU A 44 -48.64 -15.87 -8.10
CA LEU A 44 -48.20 -16.41 -9.38
C LEU A 44 -49.21 -16.02 -10.47
N LEU A 45 -48.99 -14.89 -11.13
CA LEU A 45 -49.64 -14.61 -12.41
C LEU A 45 -49.03 -15.55 -13.45
N LEU A 46 -49.85 -16.42 -14.04
CA LEU A 46 -49.45 -17.34 -15.11
C LEU A 46 -48.71 -16.60 -16.24
N ALA A 47 -47.39 -16.64 -16.19
CA ALA A 47 -46.50 -15.98 -17.15
C ALA A 47 -46.51 -16.72 -18.50
N ARG A 48 -46.80 -16.02 -19.58
CA ARG A 48 -46.43 -16.47 -20.93
C ARG A 48 -44.91 -16.33 -21.07
N PRO A 49 -44.19 -17.40 -21.45
CA PRO A 49 -42.76 -17.25 -21.71
C PRO A 49 -42.51 -16.24 -22.84
N GLY A 50 -41.64 -15.30 -22.69
CA GLY A 50 -41.14 -14.41 -23.75
C GLY A 50 -41.51 -12.93 -23.65
N LEU A 51 -42.16 -12.46 -22.57
CA LEU A 51 -42.43 -11.01 -22.38
C LEU A 51 -41.78 -10.49 -21.10
N SER A 52 -41.27 -9.27 -21.16
CA SER A 52 -40.82 -8.55 -19.94
C SER A 52 -42.04 -8.33 -19.04
N ARG A 53 -41.86 -8.46 -17.73
CA ARG A 53 -42.93 -8.28 -16.75
C ARG A 53 -42.47 -7.42 -15.57
N ASP A 54 -43.39 -6.67 -14.99
CA ASP A 54 -43.23 -6.00 -13.72
C ASP A 54 -43.53 -7.00 -12.58
N VAL A 55 -42.65 -7.05 -11.59
CA VAL A 55 -42.79 -7.87 -10.37
C VAL A 55 -42.93 -6.94 -9.18
N GLU A 56 -43.90 -7.23 -8.32
CA GLU A 56 -44.12 -6.49 -7.08
C GLU A 56 -44.29 -7.50 -5.93
N GLU A 57 -43.52 -7.32 -4.88
CA GLU A 57 -43.63 -8.04 -3.61
C GLU A 57 -44.12 -7.11 -2.55
N LYS A 58 -44.91 -7.61 -1.58
CA LYS A 58 -45.53 -6.79 -0.53
C LYS A 58 -45.16 -7.32 0.85
N PHE A 59 -45.15 -6.40 1.81
CA PHE A 59 -45.19 -6.75 3.21
C PHE A 59 -46.53 -7.32 3.63
N ASP A 60 -46.60 -7.91 4.84
CA ASP A 60 -47.82 -8.49 5.39
C ASP A 60 -48.98 -7.47 5.56
N ASP A 61 -48.63 -6.18 5.69
CA ASP A 61 -49.57 -5.04 5.79
C ASP A 61 -50.14 -4.61 4.41
N GLY A 62 -49.67 -5.29 3.31
CA GLY A 62 -50.08 -4.97 1.95
C GLY A 62 -49.28 -3.82 1.29
N THR A 63 -48.39 -3.15 2.01
CA THR A 63 -47.49 -2.14 1.41
C THR A 63 -46.43 -2.78 0.54
N VAL A 64 -45.96 -2.06 -0.48
CA VAL A 64 -44.95 -2.58 -1.40
C VAL A 64 -43.61 -2.71 -0.65
N HIS A 65 -43.01 -3.92 -0.74
CA HIS A 65 -41.67 -4.19 -0.24
C HIS A 65 -40.62 -3.96 -1.33
N LEU A 66 -40.83 -4.58 -2.50
CA LEU A 66 -39.94 -4.38 -3.63
C LEU A 66 -40.65 -4.38 -4.95
N ARG A 67 -40.09 -3.71 -5.94
CA ARG A 67 -40.59 -3.63 -7.30
C ARG A 67 -39.42 -3.70 -8.28
N TYR A 68 -39.57 -4.54 -9.31
CA TYR A 68 -38.58 -4.65 -10.39
C TYR A 68 -39.18 -5.16 -11.68
N ARG A 69 -38.43 -5.01 -12.78
CA ARG A 69 -38.80 -5.54 -14.08
C ARG A 69 -37.92 -6.73 -14.44
N THR A 70 -38.51 -7.73 -15.13
CA THR A 70 -37.75 -8.84 -15.73
C THR A 70 -37.74 -8.76 -17.24
N ASP A 71 -36.74 -9.39 -17.86
CA ASP A 71 -36.68 -9.67 -19.30
C ASP A 71 -37.43 -10.98 -19.65
N ALA A 72 -37.36 -11.36 -20.94
CA ALA A 72 -37.98 -12.57 -21.47
C ALA A 72 -37.42 -13.89 -20.89
N GLN A 73 -36.26 -13.86 -20.25
CA GLN A 73 -35.61 -14.98 -19.55
C GLN A 73 -35.81 -14.93 -18.03
N ASP A 74 -36.77 -14.15 -17.55
CA ASP A 74 -37.07 -13.93 -16.13
C ASP A 74 -35.93 -13.30 -15.31
N ARG A 75 -34.90 -12.73 -15.96
CA ARG A 75 -33.82 -12.05 -15.31
C ARG A 75 -34.24 -10.61 -14.99
N LYS A 76 -33.81 -10.06 -13.82
CA LYS A 76 -34.01 -8.64 -13.51
C LYS A 76 -33.37 -7.79 -14.60
N ASN A 77 -34.16 -6.88 -15.20
CA ASN A 77 -33.72 -6.04 -16.30
C ASN A 77 -34.53 -4.76 -16.37
N GLY A 78 -33.94 -3.64 -15.96
CA GLY A 78 -34.60 -2.36 -15.78
C GLY A 78 -34.58 -1.89 -14.33
N ASP A 79 -35.47 -0.97 -13.99
CA ASP A 79 -35.53 -0.32 -12.68
C ASP A 79 -35.80 -1.31 -11.55
N TYR A 80 -35.12 -1.12 -10.43
CA TYR A 80 -35.29 -1.81 -9.17
C TYR A 80 -35.56 -0.81 -8.06
N GLN A 81 -36.57 -1.08 -7.23
CA GLN A 81 -36.94 -0.28 -6.07
C GLN A 81 -37.26 -1.19 -4.90
N GLU A 82 -36.68 -0.89 -3.75
CA GLU A 82 -37.01 -1.50 -2.47
C GLU A 82 -37.48 -0.42 -1.50
N PHE A 83 -38.39 -0.79 -0.60
CA PHE A 83 -39.03 0.15 0.30
C PHE A 83 -38.94 -0.35 1.75
N PHE A 84 -38.86 0.58 2.69
CA PHE A 84 -39.12 0.31 4.09
C PHE A 84 -40.60 0.01 4.36
N PRO A 85 -40.95 -0.71 5.44
CA PRO A 85 -42.31 -0.72 5.94
C PRO A 85 -42.85 0.70 6.03
N GLY A 86 -44.07 0.96 5.50
CA GLY A 86 -44.62 2.34 5.41
C GLY A 86 -44.30 3.06 4.09
N GLY A 87 -43.66 2.40 3.14
CA GLY A 87 -43.54 2.83 1.74
C GLY A 87 -42.46 3.87 1.42
N LYS A 88 -41.62 4.25 2.39
CA LYS A 88 -40.45 5.08 2.07
C LYS A 88 -39.41 4.30 1.27
N PRO A 89 -38.73 4.92 0.29
CA PRO A 89 -37.66 4.27 -0.45
C PRO A 89 -36.53 3.80 0.48
N HIS A 90 -36.05 2.56 0.25
CA HIS A 90 -34.85 2.00 0.89
C HIS A 90 -33.71 1.88 -0.10
N VAL A 91 -33.95 1.23 -1.27
CA VAL A 91 -32.93 1.09 -2.30
C VAL A 91 -33.53 1.41 -3.66
N ARG A 92 -32.77 2.10 -4.52
CA ARG A 92 -33.09 2.30 -5.94
C ARG A 92 -31.87 2.02 -6.79
N GLY A 93 -32.11 1.40 -7.95
CA GLY A 93 -31.05 1.13 -8.92
C GLY A 93 -31.60 0.53 -10.19
N THR A 94 -30.72 0.02 -11.02
CA THR A 94 -31.05 -0.62 -12.29
C THR A 94 -30.30 -1.94 -12.41
N TYR A 95 -31.01 -2.95 -12.89
CA TYR A 95 -30.42 -4.22 -13.29
C TYR A 95 -30.32 -4.35 -14.81
N THR A 96 -29.27 -5.01 -15.27
CA THR A 96 -29.13 -5.48 -16.64
C THR A 96 -28.81 -6.97 -16.57
N ALA A 97 -29.77 -7.81 -16.99
CA ALA A 97 -29.64 -9.27 -17.00
C ALA A 97 -29.17 -9.86 -15.63
N ASP A 98 -29.86 -9.52 -14.53
CA ASP A 98 -29.62 -9.89 -13.13
C ASP A 98 -28.40 -9.21 -12.50
N LYS A 99 -27.69 -8.35 -13.22
CA LYS A 99 -26.53 -7.66 -12.69
C LYS A 99 -26.82 -6.20 -12.42
N LYS A 100 -26.37 -5.69 -11.28
CA LYS A 100 -26.42 -4.27 -10.97
C LYS A 100 -25.67 -3.46 -12.03
N SER A 101 -26.29 -2.39 -12.51
CA SER A 101 -25.70 -1.46 -13.47
C SER A 101 -26.14 -0.04 -13.17
N GLY A 102 -25.31 0.96 -13.59
CA GLY A 102 -25.59 2.37 -13.36
C GLY A 102 -25.58 2.76 -11.89
N THR A 103 -26.30 3.83 -11.56
CA THR A 103 -26.31 4.39 -10.19
C THR A 103 -27.27 3.64 -9.29
N TRP A 104 -26.81 3.27 -8.13
CA TRP A 104 -27.56 2.70 -7.01
C TRP A 104 -27.56 3.65 -5.84
N THR A 105 -28.70 3.82 -5.19
CA THR A 105 -28.85 4.69 -4.01
C THR A 105 -29.51 3.91 -2.91
N THR A 106 -28.87 3.87 -1.74
CA THR A 106 -29.44 3.38 -0.48
C THR A 106 -29.85 4.57 0.35
N PHE A 107 -31.05 4.53 0.93
CA PHE A 107 -31.63 5.60 1.74
C PHE A 107 -31.75 5.16 3.20
N GLY A 108 -31.64 6.10 4.12
CA GLY A 108 -32.04 5.92 5.51
C GLY A 108 -33.56 5.98 5.69
N ASP A 109 -34.03 5.57 6.86
CA ASP A 109 -35.47 5.63 7.24
C ASP A 109 -36.02 7.08 7.30
N ASN A 110 -35.12 8.05 7.44
CA ASN A 110 -35.42 9.46 7.33
C ASN A 110 -35.58 9.98 5.89
N GLY A 111 -35.29 9.13 4.89
CA GLY A 111 -35.36 9.43 3.47
C GLY A 111 -34.12 10.09 2.88
N ASN A 112 -33.10 10.33 3.68
CA ASN A 112 -31.83 10.85 3.16
C ASN A 112 -31.02 9.73 2.48
N PRO A 113 -30.29 10.01 1.38
CA PRO A 113 -29.36 9.05 0.80
C PRO A 113 -28.21 8.80 1.77
N LEU A 114 -27.91 7.53 2.06
CA LEU A 114 -26.76 7.08 2.84
C LEU A 114 -25.61 6.64 1.96
N GLU A 115 -25.92 6.02 0.82
CA GLU A 115 -24.93 5.56 -0.14
C GLU A 115 -25.38 5.87 -1.55
N ILE A 116 -24.47 6.37 -2.38
CA ILE A 116 -24.63 6.53 -3.82
C ILE A 116 -23.44 5.84 -4.48
N ALA A 117 -23.70 4.75 -5.19
CA ALA A 117 -22.69 3.90 -5.78
C ALA A 117 -22.97 3.68 -7.26
N HIS A 118 -21.92 3.59 -8.06
CA HIS A 118 -22.04 3.26 -9.48
C HIS A 118 -21.53 1.84 -9.74
N TYR A 119 -22.34 1.04 -10.43
CA TYR A 119 -22.06 -0.36 -10.72
C TYR A 119 -21.96 -0.62 -12.22
N ASN A 120 -21.07 -1.54 -12.57
CA ASN A 120 -20.95 -2.15 -13.87
C ASN A 120 -20.83 -3.67 -13.69
N ASN A 121 -21.85 -4.43 -14.13
CA ASN A 121 -21.92 -5.88 -13.98
C ASN A 121 -21.70 -6.39 -12.54
N ASP A 122 -22.42 -5.85 -11.54
CA ASP A 122 -22.33 -6.13 -10.10
C ASP A 122 -21.05 -5.61 -9.43
N GLN A 123 -20.14 -5.03 -10.15
CA GLN A 123 -18.91 -4.51 -9.64
C GLN A 123 -18.97 -2.99 -9.48
N LEU A 124 -18.52 -2.45 -8.36
CA LEU A 124 -18.37 -1.01 -8.19
C LEU A 124 -17.41 -0.47 -9.26
N ASP A 125 -17.88 0.48 -10.07
CA ASP A 125 -17.11 1.05 -11.17
C ASP A 125 -17.66 2.44 -11.51
N GLY A 126 -16.99 3.49 -11.06
CA GLY A 126 -17.41 4.87 -11.20
C GLY A 126 -17.50 5.63 -9.88
N PRO A 127 -18.23 6.76 -9.85
CA PRO A 127 -18.37 7.60 -8.66
C PRO A 127 -19.01 6.88 -7.48
N TYR A 128 -18.52 7.16 -6.28
CA TYR A 128 -19.01 6.65 -5.03
C TYR A 128 -19.11 7.76 -3.99
N GLN A 129 -20.20 7.79 -3.24
CA GLN A 129 -20.42 8.71 -2.11
C GLN A 129 -21.07 7.96 -0.97
N TRP A 130 -20.50 8.12 0.21
CA TRP A 130 -21.09 7.74 1.49
C TRP A 130 -21.49 8.98 2.27
N ASN A 131 -22.64 8.94 2.95
CA ASN A 131 -23.18 10.09 3.67
C ASN A 131 -23.45 9.77 5.14
N PHE A 132 -23.35 10.78 5.96
CA PHE A 132 -23.91 10.78 7.31
C PHE A 132 -25.44 10.60 7.26
N PRO A 133 -26.08 10.15 8.36
CA PRO A 133 -27.54 10.08 8.45
C PRO A 133 -28.25 11.41 8.14
N SER A 134 -27.57 12.53 8.32
CA SER A 134 -28.07 13.86 7.93
C SER A 134 -28.22 14.05 6.41
N GLY A 135 -27.63 13.16 5.60
CA GLY A 135 -27.53 13.28 4.14
C GLY A 135 -26.32 14.08 3.65
N GLN A 136 -25.54 14.67 4.58
CA GLN A 136 -24.29 15.35 4.22
C GLN A 136 -23.23 14.32 3.85
N PRO A 137 -22.40 14.59 2.83
CA PRO A 137 -21.31 13.70 2.47
C PRO A 137 -20.33 13.50 3.62
N GLU A 138 -19.99 12.23 3.92
CA GLU A 138 -18.91 11.82 4.79
C GLU A 138 -17.66 11.49 3.97
N MET A 139 -17.88 10.79 2.82
CA MET A 139 -16.79 10.40 1.91
C MET A 139 -17.25 10.51 0.46
N ARG A 140 -16.35 10.96 -0.41
CA ARG A 140 -16.47 10.89 -1.86
C ARG A 140 -15.23 10.27 -2.47
N GLY A 141 -15.41 9.42 -3.46
CA GLY A 141 -14.32 8.75 -4.18
C GLY A 141 -14.80 8.18 -5.51
N GLY A 142 -13.98 7.33 -6.08
CA GLY A 142 -14.32 6.57 -7.29
C GLY A 142 -13.77 5.16 -7.21
N TYR A 143 -14.45 4.25 -7.86
CA TYR A 143 -14.05 2.86 -8.00
C TYR A 143 -13.67 2.55 -9.45
N ILE A 144 -12.70 1.68 -9.61
CA ILE A 144 -12.34 1.03 -10.88
C ILE A 144 -12.26 -0.45 -10.57
N HIS A 145 -13.07 -1.26 -11.27
CA HIS A 145 -13.15 -2.73 -11.10
C HIS A 145 -13.21 -3.17 -9.63
N GLY A 146 -14.10 -2.55 -8.84
CA GLY A 146 -14.36 -2.90 -7.45
C GLY A 146 -13.34 -2.37 -6.43
N SER A 147 -12.35 -1.61 -6.86
CA SER A 147 -11.34 -1.02 -5.96
C SER A 147 -11.30 0.50 -6.05
N LEU A 148 -11.12 1.18 -4.92
CA LEU A 148 -10.97 2.64 -4.90
C LEU A 148 -9.78 3.08 -5.75
N ALA A 149 -9.95 4.16 -6.50
CA ALA A 149 -8.92 4.71 -7.36
C ALA A 149 -9.03 6.24 -7.42
N GLY A 150 -7.90 6.91 -7.66
CA GLY A 150 -7.86 8.35 -7.74
C GLY A 150 -8.09 9.05 -6.40
N ALA A 151 -8.73 10.22 -6.44
CA ALA A 151 -8.95 11.04 -5.26
C ALA A 151 -10.04 10.49 -4.34
N VAL A 152 -9.82 10.58 -3.03
CA VAL A 152 -10.79 10.33 -1.96
C VAL A 152 -10.83 11.55 -1.05
N THR A 153 -12.01 12.11 -0.83
CA THR A 153 -12.22 13.25 0.07
C THR A 153 -13.15 12.86 1.20
N THR A 154 -12.82 13.28 2.41
CA THR A 154 -13.64 13.03 3.60
C THR A 154 -14.01 14.34 4.28
N PHE A 155 -15.19 14.35 4.92
CA PHE A 155 -15.77 15.53 5.52
C PHE A 155 -16.28 15.23 6.92
N ASP A 156 -16.40 16.25 7.78
CA ASP A 156 -17.14 16.16 9.02
C ASP A 156 -18.66 16.38 8.77
N GLU A 157 -19.48 16.15 9.80
CA GLU A 157 -20.94 16.33 9.72
C GLU A 157 -21.38 17.76 9.36
N LYS A 158 -20.49 18.75 9.48
CA LYS A 158 -20.73 20.15 9.08
C LYS A 158 -20.31 20.44 7.66
N GLY A 159 -19.81 19.43 6.93
CA GLY A 159 -19.33 19.55 5.55
C GLY A 159 -17.92 20.15 5.41
N LYS A 160 -17.17 20.30 6.52
CA LYS A 160 -15.79 20.74 6.47
C LYS A 160 -14.91 19.60 5.98
N LEU A 161 -14.06 19.89 4.99
CA LEU A 161 -13.07 18.94 4.48
C LEU A 161 -12.10 18.53 5.60
N LEU A 162 -11.99 17.22 5.85
CA LEU A 162 -11.03 16.63 6.79
C LEU A 162 -9.76 16.22 6.06
N PHE A 163 -9.89 15.36 5.03
CA PHE A 163 -8.76 14.85 4.25
C PHE A 163 -9.04 14.90 2.77
N SER A 164 -7.97 15.14 2.00
CA SER A 164 -7.91 14.91 0.57
C SER A 164 -6.78 13.92 0.32
N LEU A 165 -7.16 12.68 0.07
CA LEU A 165 -6.27 11.53 -0.07
C LEU A 165 -6.30 11.04 -1.51
N SER A 166 -5.40 10.13 -1.88
CA SER A 166 -5.44 9.53 -3.20
C SER A 166 -4.91 8.10 -3.22
N TYR A 167 -5.44 7.32 -4.15
CA TYR A 167 -4.87 6.08 -4.64
C TYR A 167 -4.17 6.38 -5.97
N PRO A 168 -2.87 6.74 -5.97
CA PRO A 168 -2.17 7.16 -7.18
C PRO A 168 -2.00 6.00 -8.18
N ILE A 169 -2.04 4.76 -7.68
CA ILE A 169 -1.90 3.53 -8.47
C ILE A 169 -3.17 2.70 -8.22
N PRO A 170 -3.96 2.39 -9.27
CA PRO A 170 -5.11 1.50 -9.16
C PRO A 170 -4.69 0.10 -8.67
N TRP A 171 -5.59 -0.58 -7.94
CA TRP A 171 -5.32 -1.91 -7.38
C TRP A 171 -4.93 -2.94 -8.44
N ASP A 172 -5.58 -2.96 -9.59
CA ASP A 172 -5.26 -3.87 -10.70
C ASP A 172 -3.80 -3.70 -11.16
N ASN A 173 -3.29 -2.46 -11.17
CA ASN A 173 -1.90 -2.19 -11.52
C ASN A 173 -0.93 -2.68 -10.43
N VAL A 174 -1.33 -2.57 -9.14
CA VAL A 174 -0.56 -3.14 -8.03
C VAL A 174 -0.53 -4.67 -8.14
N LEU A 175 -1.67 -5.31 -8.41
CA LEU A 175 -1.75 -6.77 -8.64
C LEU A 175 -0.89 -7.19 -9.84
N LYS A 176 -0.97 -6.47 -10.94
CA LYS A 176 -0.14 -6.75 -12.14
C LYS A 176 1.34 -6.63 -11.83
N ALA A 177 1.77 -5.57 -11.14
CA ALA A 177 3.15 -5.38 -10.72
C ALA A 177 3.60 -6.49 -9.76
N TRP A 178 2.77 -6.85 -8.79
CA TRP A 178 3.01 -7.96 -7.87
C TRP A 178 3.24 -9.27 -8.63
N ASN A 179 2.32 -9.66 -9.49
CA ASN A 179 2.39 -10.90 -10.25
C ASN A 179 3.57 -10.94 -11.23
N THR A 180 4.06 -9.78 -11.67
CA THR A 180 5.15 -9.66 -12.65
C THR A 180 6.53 -9.58 -12.00
N TRP A 181 6.62 -8.92 -10.84
CA TRP A 181 7.88 -8.52 -10.22
C TRP A 181 8.13 -9.10 -8.83
N SER A 182 7.09 -9.60 -8.14
CA SER A 182 7.30 -10.30 -6.88
C SER A 182 7.83 -11.72 -7.14
N PRO A 183 8.85 -12.18 -6.42
CA PRO A 183 9.29 -13.56 -6.55
C PRO A 183 8.22 -14.50 -5.98
N THR A 184 7.83 -15.51 -6.75
CA THR A 184 6.91 -16.59 -6.31
C THR A 184 7.55 -17.38 -5.17
N ASP A 185 8.83 -17.70 -5.37
CA ASP A 185 9.74 -18.29 -4.38
C ASP A 185 10.92 -17.35 -4.20
N ARG A 186 11.54 -17.37 -3.04
CA ARG A 186 12.76 -16.61 -2.74
C ARG A 186 13.97 -17.56 -2.72
N PRO A 187 14.39 -18.05 -3.89
CA PRO A 187 15.45 -19.02 -3.96
C PRO A 187 16.79 -18.45 -3.48
N GLU A 188 17.69 -19.33 -3.12
CA GLU A 188 19.07 -18.96 -2.87
C GLU A 188 19.70 -18.28 -4.11
N THR A 189 20.67 -17.40 -3.86
CA THR A 189 21.39 -16.74 -4.94
C THR A 189 22.28 -17.75 -5.67
N LYS A 190 21.89 -18.11 -6.89
CA LYS A 190 22.66 -19.02 -7.72
C LYS A 190 23.86 -18.31 -8.32
N MET A 191 25.04 -18.89 -8.14
CA MET A 191 26.27 -18.43 -8.74
C MET A 191 26.52 -19.19 -10.04
N ALA A 192 26.79 -18.48 -11.14
CA ALA A 192 27.31 -19.05 -12.38
C ALA A 192 28.82 -19.36 -12.28
N GLU A 193 29.54 -18.51 -11.52
CA GLU A 193 30.93 -18.71 -11.16
C GLU A 193 31.10 -18.43 -9.67
N THR A 194 31.64 -19.36 -8.91
CA THR A 194 31.81 -19.23 -7.45
C THR A 194 32.84 -18.17 -7.12
N PRO A 195 32.51 -17.18 -6.24
CA PRO A 195 33.48 -16.20 -5.75
C PRO A 195 34.52 -16.86 -4.84
N VAL A 196 35.72 -16.29 -4.78
CA VAL A 196 36.79 -16.72 -3.86
C VAL A 196 37.28 -15.48 -3.11
N ALA A 197 37.06 -15.47 -1.79
CA ALA A 197 37.38 -14.35 -0.91
C ALA A 197 38.76 -14.48 -0.23
N THR A 198 39.65 -15.32 -0.78
CA THR A 198 41.05 -15.46 -0.35
C THR A 198 41.94 -15.51 -1.59
N ALA A 199 43.24 -15.23 -1.44
CA ALA A 199 44.15 -15.26 -2.57
C ALA A 199 44.29 -16.68 -3.17
N PRO A 200 44.30 -16.83 -4.50
CA PRO A 200 44.02 -15.81 -5.49
C PRO A 200 42.50 -15.46 -5.56
N TYR A 201 42.18 -14.20 -5.32
CA TYR A 201 40.81 -13.73 -5.28
C TYR A 201 40.10 -13.91 -6.63
N LYS A 202 38.82 -14.25 -6.59
CA LYS A 202 37.96 -14.30 -7.77
C LYS A 202 36.63 -13.64 -7.46
N ALA A 203 36.18 -12.74 -8.31
CA ALA A 203 34.89 -12.10 -8.13
C ALA A 203 33.75 -13.12 -8.24
N GLY A 204 33.87 -14.11 -9.14
CA GLY A 204 32.77 -14.98 -9.48
C GLY A 204 31.68 -14.24 -10.26
N LYS A 205 30.54 -14.90 -10.49
CA LYS A 205 29.40 -14.30 -11.20
C LYS A 205 28.10 -14.85 -10.66
N ILE A 206 27.16 -13.97 -10.37
CA ILE A 206 25.77 -14.34 -10.10
C ILE A 206 25.11 -14.75 -11.42
N ALA A 207 24.29 -15.81 -11.40
CA ALA A 207 23.55 -16.23 -12.57
C ALA A 207 22.65 -15.09 -13.08
N PRO A 208 22.61 -14.82 -14.39
CA PRO A 208 21.89 -13.69 -14.97
C PRO A 208 20.40 -13.65 -14.58
N GLU A 209 19.77 -14.81 -14.47
CA GLU A 209 18.37 -14.94 -14.03
C GLU A 209 18.15 -14.45 -12.60
N CYS A 210 19.13 -14.62 -11.69
CA CYS A 210 19.06 -14.10 -10.33
C CYS A 210 19.21 -12.58 -10.31
N GLN A 211 20.11 -12.01 -11.13
CA GLN A 211 20.25 -10.57 -11.31
C GLN A 211 18.93 -9.95 -11.79
N GLN A 212 18.29 -10.54 -12.80
CA GLN A 212 17.02 -10.06 -13.34
C GLN A 212 15.86 -10.19 -12.34
N SER A 213 15.82 -11.28 -11.59
CA SER A 213 14.78 -11.48 -10.57
C SER A 213 14.92 -10.48 -9.42
N ALA A 214 16.14 -10.21 -8.96
CA ALA A 214 16.42 -9.19 -7.95
C ALA A 214 16.06 -7.78 -8.46
N LEU A 215 16.39 -7.46 -9.71
CA LEU A 215 15.99 -6.20 -10.33
C LEU A 215 14.49 -6.02 -10.34
N LYS A 216 13.71 -7.04 -10.76
CA LYS A 216 12.25 -6.99 -10.73
C LYS A 216 11.71 -6.71 -9.33
N TYR A 217 12.28 -7.34 -8.31
CA TYR A 217 11.86 -7.12 -6.93
C TYR A 217 12.19 -5.71 -6.43
N LEU A 218 13.35 -5.15 -6.79
CA LEU A 218 13.66 -3.74 -6.56
C LEU A 218 12.65 -2.82 -7.28
N MET A 219 12.32 -3.14 -8.54
CA MET A 219 11.33 -2.37 -9.32
C MET A 219 9.97 -2.35 -8.63
N LEU A 220 9.55 -3.45 -7.98
CA LEU A 220 8.29 -3.50 -7.23
C LEU A 220 8.27 -2.50 -6.07
N TYR A 221 9.33 -2.45 -5.25
CA TYR A 221 9.45 -1.45 -4.17
C TYR A 221 9.38 -0.01 -4.71
N ARG A 222 10.09 0.24 -5.80
CA ARG A 222 10.11 1.57 -6.45
C ARG A 222 8.74 1.95 -6.98
N PHE A 223 8.06 1.04 -7.67
CA PHE A 223 6.72 1.24 -8.19
C PHE A 223 5.71 1.58 -7.08
N LEU A 224 5.72 0.80 -5.99
CA LEU A 224 4.84 1.03 -4.83
C LEU A 224 5.12 2.36 -4.12
N SER A 225 6.34 2.87 -4.21
CA SER A 225 6.73 4.18 -3.67
C SER A 225 6.51 5.35 -4.65
N GLY A 226 5.93 5.09 -5.82
CA GLY A 226 5.70 6.10 -6.86
C GLY A 226 6.99 6.60 -7.53
N VAL A 227 8.07 5.83 -7.45
CA VAL A 227 9.37 6.15 -8.06
C VAL A 227 9.48 5.41 -9.40
N PRO A 228 10.11 5.98 -10.45
CA PRO A 228 10.30 5.29 -11.71
C PRO A 228 10.90 3.91 -11.54
N ALA A 229 10.17 2.91 -12.00
CA ALA A 229 10.55 1.51 -11.94
C ALA A 229 10.73 0.91 -13.34
N GLU A 230 9.84 1.27 -14.27
CA GLU A 230 9.93 0.82 -15.65
C GLU A 230 11.17 1.39 -16.35
N GLY A 231 11.81 0.57 -17.19
CA GLY A 231 13.05 0.95 -17.88
C GLY A 231 14.32 0.82 -17.04
N MET A 232 14.24 0.33 -15.80
CA MET A 232 15.43 -0.05 -15.04
C MET A 232 16.14 -1.24 -15.69
N SER A 233 17.47 -1.25 -15.63
CA SER A 233 18.31 -2.28 -16.24
C SER A 233 19.48 -2.66 -15.35
N ILE A 234 19.97 -3.88 -15.57
CA ILE A 234 21.26 -4.33 -15.05
C ILE A 234 22.37 -3.74 -15.95
N ASP A 235 23.36 -3.11 -15.33
CA ASP A 235 24.55 -2.59 -15.99
C ASP A 235 25.73 -3.49 -15.69
N ALA A 236 26.48 -3.88 -16.71
CA ALA A 236 27.56 -4.87 -16.58
C ALA A 236 28.73 -4.36 -15.73
N ASP A 237 29.07 -3.07 -15.84
CA ASP A 237 30.14 -2.45 -15.03
C ASP A 237 29.68 -2.35 -13.56
N TYR A 238 28.41 -2.03 -13.30
CA TYR A 238 27.85 -2.00 -11.95
C TYR A 238 27.78 -3.40 -11.30
N VAL A 239 27.49 -4.43 -12.10
CA VAL A 239 27.54 -5.83 -11.63
C VAL A 239 28.98 -6.21 -11.26
N ASP A 240 29.96 -5.88 -12.11
CA ASP A 240 31.35 -6.18 -11.85
C ASP A 240 31.85 -5.51 -10.56
N ARG A 241 31.60 -4.22 -10.40
CA ARG A 241 31.93 -3.46 -9.17
C ARG A 241 31.23 -4.03 -7.94
N ALA A 242 29.92 -4.25 -8.02
CA ALA A 242 29.17 -4.77 -6.89
C ALA A 242 29.65 -6.17 -6.49
N GLN A 243 29.99 -7.02 -7.46
CA GLN A 243 30.46 -8.37 -7.18
C GLN A 243 31.85 -8.38 -6.56
N HIS A 244 32.79 -7.57 -7.04
CA HIS A 244 34.10 -7.36 -6.39
C HIS A 244 33.93 -6.78 -4.98
N GLY A 245 32.99 -5.81 -4.82
CA GLY A 245 32.65 -5.23 -3.53
C GLY A 245 32.14 -6.26 -2.53
N ALA A 246 31.28 -7.19 -2.97
CA ALA A 246 30.80 -8.29 -2.13
C ALA A 246 31.94 -9.22 -1.69
N VAL A 247 32.92 -9.47 -2.57
CA VAL A 247 34.06 -10.34 -2.25
C VAL A 247 35.00 -9.71 -1.23
N ILE A 248 35.32 -8.40 -1.34
CA ILE A 248 36.21 -7.76 -0.36
C ILE A 248 35.58 -7.69 1.04
N ILE A 249 34.28 -7.35 1.16
CA ILE A 249 33.63 -7.36 2.48
C ILE A 249 33.45 -8.79 3.04
N CYS A 250 33.32 -9.79 2.15
CA CYS A 250 33.33 -11.20 2.54
C CYS A 250 34.72 -11.61 3.10
N HIS A 251 35.81 -11.20 2.45
CA HIS A 251 37.18 -11.37 2.95
C HIS A 251 37.38 -10.75 4.32
N LEU A 252 36.92 -9.49 4.50
CA LEU A 252 37.06 -8.76 5.76
C LEU A 252 36.18 -9.33 6.89
N GLY A 253 35.11 -10.04 6.55
CA GLY A 253 34.15 -10.55 7.51
C GLY A 253 33.22 -9.48 8.13
N HIS A 254 33.29 -8.23 7.66
CA HIS A 254 32.45 -7.11 8.10
C HIS A 254 32.21 -6.09 6.99
N LEU A 255 31.20 -5.22 7.19
CA LEU A 255 30.85 -4.17 6.23
C LEU A 255 31.82 -2.98 6.36
N ASN A 256 32.36 -2.54 5.23
CA ASN A 256 33.17 -1.34 5.13
C ASN A 256 33.02 -0.72 3.73
N HIS A 257 32.58 0.52 3.65
CA HIS A 257 32.46 1.26 2.39
C HIS A 257 33.81 1.74 1.84
N LYS A 258 34.85 1.82 2.67
CA LYS A 258 36.18 2.29 2.30
C LYS A 258 37.22 1.35 2.91
N PRO A 259 37.26 0.09 2.48
CA PRO A 259 38.20 -0.88 3.00
C PRO A 259 39.64 -0.50 2.62
N ASP A 260 40.57 -0.76 3.53
CA ASP A 260 41.97 -0.77 3.16
C ASP A 260 42.28 -1.95 2.24
N LYS A 261 43.31 -1.82 1.42
CA LYS A 261 43.76 -2.89 0.52
C LYS A 261 44.39 -4.02 1.33
N PRO A 262 43.87 -5.26 1.25
CA PRO A 262 44.56 -6.43 1.77
C PRO A 262 45.94 -6.62 1.09
N ASP A 263 46.97 -6.99 1.86
CA ASP A 263 48.35 -7.09 1.38
C ASP A 263 48.51 -8.08 0.22
N ASP A 264 47.73 -9.15 0.22
CA ASP A 264 47.73 -10.24 -0.75
C ASP A 264 46.73 -10.06 -1.91
N MET A 265 46.02 -8.90 -1.95
CA MET A 265 45.06 -8.60 -3.01
C MET A 265 45.71 -7.83 -4.16
N ASP A 266 45.44 -8.29 -5.39
CA ASP A 266 45.87 -7.60 -6.61
C ASP A 266 45.31 -6.17 -6.66
N GLU A 267 46.07 -5.24 -7.22
CA GLU A 267 45.76 -3.81 -7.24
C GLU A 267 44.51 -3.52 -8.08
N ASP A 268 44.32 -4.18 -9.21
CA ASP A 268 43.19 -3.91 -10.10
C ASP A 268 41.90 -4.56 -9.53
N PHE A 269 42.04 -5.72 -8.88
CA PHE A 269 40.93 -6.32 -8.12
C PHE A 269 40.49 -5.37 -7.01
N TYR A 270 41.42 -4.84 -6.21
CA TYR A 270 41.13 -3.92 -5.13
C TYR A 270 40.47 -2.64 -5.62
N LYS A 271 40.97 -2.00 -6.69
CA LYS A 271 40.34 -0.78 -7.25
C LYS A 271 38.89 -1.00 -7.62
N THR A 272 38.58 -2.12 -8.27
CA THR A 272 37.22 -2.49 -8.66
C THR A 272 36.35 -2.76 -7.41
N ALA A 273 36.90 -3.48 -6.44
CA ALA A 273 36.22 -3.80 -5.18
C ALA A 273 35.93 -2.53 -4.34
N PHE A 274 36.90 -1.62 -4.25
CA PHE A 274 36.74 -0.34 -3.56
C PHE A 274 35.69 0.54 -4.23
N ALA A 275 35.68 0.61 -5.57
CA ALA A 275 34.60 1.29 -6.30
C ALA A 275 33.23 0.66 -6.02
N GLY A 276 33.19 -0.68 -5.93
CA GLY A 276 32.00 -1.42 -5.58
C GLY A 276 31.50 -1.11 -4.18
N THR A 277 32.34 -1.18 -3.16
CA THR A 277 31.93 -0.91 -1.77
C THR A 277 31.56 0.54 -1.53
N SER A 278 32.29 1.48 -2.12
CA SER A 278 32.08 2.92 -1.91
C SER A 278 30.80 3.48 -2.56
N GLN A 279 30.26 2.78 -3.54
CA GLN A 279 29.10 3.22 -4.35
C GLN A 279 27.89 2.29 -4.24
N SER A 280 27.89 1.39 -3.26
CA SER A 280 26.83 0.40 -3.09
C SER A 280 26.20 0.46 -1.71
N ASN A 281 24.95 0.00 -1.63
CA ASN A 281 24.39 -0.50 -0.40
C ASN A 281 25.07 -1.83 -0.04
N LEU A 282 25.43 -2.02 1.20
CA LEU A 282 26.11 -3.22 1.70
C LEU A 282 25.29 -3.89 2.79
N ALA A 283 25.22 -5.22 2.79
CA ALA A 283 24.54 -5.98 3.84
C ALA A 283 25.33 -7.24 4.23
N VAL A 284 25.21 -7.63 5.50
CA VAL A 284 25.70 -8.91 6.03
C VAL A 284 24.54 -9.69 6.65
N GLY A 285 24.50 -10.99 6.36
CA GLY A 285 23.47 -11.90 6.86
C GLY A 285 22.30 -12.20 5.92
N PRO A 286 22.13 -11.56 4.74
CA PRO A 286 21.05 -11.95 3.85
C PRO A 286 21.29 -13.37 3.30
N ARG A 287 20.21 -14.15 3.21
CA ARG A 287 20.24 -15.52 2.64
C ARG A 287 20.29 -15.52 1.12
N ASN A 288 19.83 -14.44 0.50
CA ASN A 288 19.77 -14.28 -0.96
C ASN A 288 19.60 -12.79 -1.30
N LEU A 289 19.59 -12.45 -2.59
CA LEU A 289 19.42 -11.07 -3.06
C LEU A 289 18.08 -10.45 -2.65
N PHE A 290 17.01 -11.24 -2.54
CA PHE A 290 15.69 -10.72 -2.12
C PHE A 290 15.72 -10.28 -0.65
N SER A 291 16.30 -11.10 0.23
CA SER A 291 16.44 -10.71 1.64
C SER A 291 17.41 -9.54 1.83
N ALA A 292 18.43 -9.39 0.96
CA ALA A 292 19.27 -8.20 0.95
C ALA A 292 18.46 -6.94 0.59
N ILE A 293 17.61 -7.01 -0.43
CA ILE A 293 16.72 -5.91 -0.83
C ILE A 293 15.75 -5.55 0.32
N ASP A 294 15.15 -6.55 0.98
CA ASP A 294 14.29 -6.32 2.14
C ASP A 294 15.05 -5.61 3.28
N MET A 295 16.28 -6.04 3.59
CA MET A 295 17.12 -5.39 4.61
C MET A 295 17.44 -3.94 4.25
N TYR A 296 17.76 -3.65 3.00
CA TYR A 296 17.99 -2.27 2.53
C TYR A 296 16.73 -1.41 2.60
N MET A 297 15.55 -1.99 2.37
CA MET A 297 14.28 -1.27 2.48
C MET A 297 13.80 -1.10 3.91
N ASP A 298 14.05 -2.07 4.78
CA ASP A 298 13.74 -1.96 6.21
C ASP A 298 14.59 -0.86 6.87
N ASP A 299 15.91 -0.97 6.77
CA ASP A 299 16.89 0.06 7.19
C ASP A 299 16.62 0.65 8.60
N SER A 300 16.03 -0.17 9.49
CA SER A 300 15.50 0.25 10.80
C SER A 300 16.35 -0.20 11.98
N ASP A 301 17.52 -0.81 11.74
CA ASP A 301 18.48 -1.15 12.78
C ASP A 301 19.15 0.10 13.37
N ASP A 302 19.70 -0.01 14.57
CA ASP A 302 20.26 1.11 15.34
C ASP A 302 21.35 1.89 14.57
N SER A 303 22.08 1.25 13.67
CA SER A 303 23.14 1.89 12.89
C SER A 303 22.63 2.69 11.70
N ASN A 304 21.47 2.35 11.18
CA ASN A 304 20.91 2.87 9.92
C ASN A 304 19.66 3.73 10.10
N ILE A 305 18.85 3.47 11.14
CA ILE A 305 17.55 4.13 11.34
C ILE A 305 17.61 5.66 11.34
N ALA A 306 18.71 6.24 11.84
CA ALA A 306 18.89 7.69 11.86
C ALA A 306 19.09 8.31 10.46
N ARG A 307 19.33 7.50 9.45
CA ARG A 307 19.61 7.94 8.07
C ARG A 307 18.71 7.31 7.03
N VAL A 308 18.31 6.06 7.24
CA VAL A 308 17.66 5.17 6.25
C VAL A 308 18.33 5.28 4.88
N GLY A 309 19.66 5.26 4.88
CA GLY A 309 20.48 5.59 3.72
C GLY A 309 20.34 4.60 2.59
N HIS A 310 20.29 3.30 2.92
CA HIS A 310 20.10 2.25 1.93
C HIS A 310 18.74 2.40 1.21
N ARG A 311 17.68 2.63 1.97
CA ARG A 311 16.33 2.87 1.43
C ARG A 311 16.29 4.10 0.54
N GLN A 312 16.88 5.20 0.98
CA GLN A 312 16.91 6.44 0.18
C GLN A 312 17.61 6.23 -1.16
N TRP A 313 18.71 5.49 -1.20
CA TRP A 313 19.40 5.16 -2.45
C TRP A 313 18.56 4.26 -3.35
N MET A 314 17.93 3.21 -2.81
CA MET A 314 17.05 2.34 -3.58
C MET A 314 15.83 3.06 -4.16
N LEU A 315 15.32 4.05 -3.44
CA LEU A 315 14.20 4.89 -3.88
C LEU A 315 14.66 6.19 -4.56
N ASN A 316 15.96 6.34 -4.86
CA ASN A 316 16.45 7.50 -5.60
C ASN A 316 15.81 7.56 -6.99
N PRO A 317 15.04 8.61 -7.29
CA PRO A 317 14.41 8.73 -8.59
C PRO A 317 15.42 8.88 -9.75
N GLY A 318 16.63 9.33 -9.48
CA GLY A 318 17.71 9.40 -10.47
C GLY A 318 18.27 8.04 -10.90
N MET A 319 17.99 6.97 -10.14
CA MET A 319 18.49 5.63 -10.46
C MET A 319 17.69 5.02 -11.62
N GLN A 320 18.40 4.54 -12.64
CA GLN A 320 17.86 3.76 -13.77
C GLN A 320 18.63 2.46 -13.99
N LYS A 321 19.87 2.40 -13.51
CA LYS A 321 20.75 1.26 -13.65
C LYS A 321 21.24 0.76 -12.28
N THR A 322 21.47 -0.53 -12.17
CA THR A 322 22.04 -1.15 -10.97
C THR A 322 22.80 -2.43 -11.31
N GLY A 323 23.43 -3.03 -10.30
CA GLY A 323 24.07 -4.35 -10.36
C GLY A 323 24.14 -4.92 -8.96
N PHE A 324 24.05 -6.23 -8.83
CA PHE A 324 24.10 -6.95 -7.57
C PHE A 324 25.36 -7.78 -7.45
N GLY A 325 25.93 -7.81 -6.25
CA GLY A 325 27.04 -8.68 -5.86
C GLY A 325 26.64 -9.52 -4.64
N TYR A 326 27.17 -10.76 -4.59
CA TYR A 326 26.89 -11.67 -3.48
C TYR A 326 28.08 -12.62 -3.25
N CYS A 327 28.51 -12.75 -2.01
CA CYS A 327 29.55 -13.67 -1.58
C CYS A 327 29.22 -14.21 -0.19
N ASP A 328 28.91 -15.50 -0.08
CA ASP A 328 28.46 -16.16 1.17
C ASP A 328 27.22 -15.47 1.77
N LYS A 329 27.37 -14.73 2.84
CA LYS A 329 26.35 -13.94 3.52
C LYS A 329 26.51 -12.42 3.33
N PHE A 330 27.37 -11.98 2.42
CA PHE A 330 27.62 -10.58 2.13
C PHE A 330 26.99 -10.19 0.80
N SER A 331 26.29 -9.06 0.79
CA SER A 331 25.65 -8.53 -0.40
C SER A 331 26.08 -7.10 -0.66
N SER A 332 26.16 -6.74 -1.94
CA SER A 332 26.41 -5.39 -2.44
C SER A 332 25.41 -5.09 -3.55
N LEU A 333 24.78 -3.91 -3.50
CA LEU A 333 23.88 -3.40 -4.53
C LEU A 333 24.41 -2.04 -4.98
N TYR A 334 24.86 -1.91 -6.22
CA TYR A 334 25.33 -0.64 -6.75
C TYR A 334 24.17 0.37 -6.79
N ALA A 335 24.30 1.46 -6.06
CA ALA A 335 23.20 2.37 -5.76
C ALA A 335 23.41 3.80 -6.24
N PHE A 336 24.66 4.23 -6.53
CA PHE A 336 25.01 5.60 -6.88
C PHE A 336 24.86 5.87 -8.38
N ASP A 337 23.73 5.45 -8.94
CA ASP A 337 23.35 5.75 -10.31
C ASP A 337 22.49 7.02 -10.37
N GLY A 338 22.81 7.90 -11.32
CA GLY A 338 22.09 9.14 -11.59
C GLY A 338 21.72 9.27 -13.07
N SER A 339 21.65 8.17 -13.80
CA SER A 339 21.45 8.17 -15.26
C SER A 339 20.04 8.57 -15.71
N ASN A 340 19.05 8.57 -14.80
CA ASN A 340 17.73 9.08 -15.09
C ASN A 340 17.66 10.60 -14.88
N HIS A 341 17.80 11.36 -15.94
CA HIS A 341 17.78 12.82 -15.91
C HIS A 341 16.37 13.44 -15.93
N ASN A 342 15.33 12.65 -16.28
CA ASN A 342 13.97 13.16 -16.52
C ASN A 342 13.11 13.24 -15.26
N ASN A 343 13.69 13.11 -14.07
CA ASN A 343 12.94 12.74 -12.90
C ASN A 343 12.96 13.79 -11.78
N ARG A 344 12.48 14.99 -12.07
CA ARG A 344 12.42 16.09 -11.08
C ARG A 344 10.98 16.44 -10.63
N ASN A 345 9.97 15.72 -11.09
CA ASN A 345 8.55 16.11 -10.90
C ASN A 345 7.84 15.39 -9.75
N TRP A 346 8.51 15.06 -8.69
CA TRP A 346 7.92 14.53 -7.46
C TRP A 346 7.92 15.59 -6.35
N LEU A 347 7.00 15.51 -5.41
CA LEU A 347 6.95 16.35 -4.21
C LEU A 347 7.58 15.64 -3.02
N TYR A 348 7.24 14.37 -2.83
CA TYR A 348 7.77 13.51 -1.78
C TYR A 348 7.88 12.06 -2.26
N ILE A 349 8.69 11.28 -1.56
CA ILE A 349 8.77 9.82 -1.69
C ILE A 349 8.59 9.24 -0.30
N ALA A 350 7.60 8.39 -0.14
CA ALA A 350 7.25 7.78 1.14
C ALA A 350 7.58 6.29 1.16
N TYR A 351 7.89 5.77 2.35
CA TYR A 351 7.90 4.36 2.68
C TYR A 351 7.13 4.15 4.00
N PRO A 352 6.06 3.33 4.00
CA PRO A 352 5.40 2.75 2.82
C PRO A 352 4.91 3.81 1.84
N GLY A 353 4.83 3.45 0.55
CA GLY A 353 4.34 4.36 -0.48
C GLY A 353 2.83 4.65 -0.36
N PRO A 354 2.36 5.75 -0.99
CA PRO A 354 0.95 6.16 -0.90
C PRO A 354 0.03 5.24 -1.70
N GLY A 355 -1.17 5.01 -1.17
CA GLY A 355 -2.20 4.16 -1.76
C GLY A 355 -2.09 2.72 -1.31
N TYR A 356 -2.34 1.78 -2.21
CA TYR A 356 -2.29 0.35 -1.92
C TYR A 356 -0.86 -0.14 -1.69
N TYR A 357 -0.66 -0.83 -0.56
CA TYR A 357 0.64 -1.40 -0.20
C TYR A 357 0.51 -2.88 0.20
N PRO A 358 1.27 -3.81 -0.43
CA PRO A 358 1.22 -5.23 -0.09
C PRO A 358 1.74 -5.51 1.31
N HIS A 359 0.93 -6.14 2.17
CA HIS A 359 1.30 -6.50 3.54
C HIS A 359 2.63 -7.29 3.63
N PRO A 360 2.93 -8.27 2.76
CA PRO A 360 4.20 -9.02 2.86
C PRO A 360 5.48 -8.19 2.62
N MET A 361 5.34 -6.96 2.11
CA MET A 361 6.46 -6.03 1.88
C MET A 361 6.60 -4.98 2.98
N LEU A 362 5.70 -4.96 3.97
CA LEU A 362 5.76 -4.08 5.12
C LEU A 362 6.25 -4.88 6.34
N ASN A 363 7.40 -4.51 6.89
CA ASN A 363 7.83 -4.99 8.18
C ASN A 363 7.11 -4.18 9.27
N ASP A 364 6.39 -4.84 10.18
CA ASP A 364 5.61 -4.21 11.26
C ASP A 364 6.46 -3.36 12.22
N HIS A 365 7.77 -3.58 12.24
CA HIS A 365 8.72 -2.83 13.07
C HIS A 365 9.50 -1.77 12.30
N ALA A 366 9.35 -1.70 10.99
CA ALA A 366 10.07 -0.76 10.17
C ALA A 366 9.74 0.70 10.53
N ALA A 367 10.75 1.53 10.61
CA ALA A 367 10.53 2.96 10.61
C ALA A 367 9.99 3.40 9.24
N TRP A 368 8.96 4.24 9.25
CA TRP A 368 8.46 4.87 8.05
C TRP A 368 9.32 6.07 7.68
N SER A 369 9.27 6.50 6.44
CA SER A 369 10.10 7.62 6.01
C SER A 369 9.42 8.45 4.92
N LEU A 370 9.74 9.75 4.91
CA LEU A 370 9.24 10.72 3.96
C LEU A 370 10.41 11.57 3.45
N SER A 371 10.90 11.28 2.25
CA SER A 371 11.88 12.12 1.57
C SER A 371 11.18 13.27 0.83
N LEU A 372 11.70 14.49 0.95
CA LEU A 372 11.07 15.71 0.44
C LEU A 372 11.92 16.35 -0.66
N ASN A 373 11.28 16.77 -1.75
CA ASN A 373 11.96 17.47 -2.84
C ASN A 373 12.15 18.96 -2.51
N THR A 374 13.37 19.34 -2.19
CA THR A 374 13.71 20.74 -1.82
C THR A 374 13.56 21.75 -2.95
N LEU A 375 13.42 21.29 -4.19
CA LEU A 375 13.06 22.15 -5.31
C LEU A 375 11.59 22.59 -5.26
N LYS A 376 10.74 21.88 -4.49
CA LYS A 376 9.30 22.13 -4.41
C LYS A 376 8.81 22.52 -3.03
N CYS A 377 9.53 22.15 -1.97
CA CYS A 377 9.15 22.47 -0.60
C CYS A 377 10.36 22.78 0.27
N LYS A 378 10.10 23.47 1.38
CA LYS A 378 11.08 23.72 2.46
C LYS A 378 10.68 22.88 3.66
N VAL A 379 11.67 22.26 4.28
CA VAL A 379 11.53 21.55 5.55
C VAL A 379 11.96 22.46 6.67
N GLY A 380 11.12 22.61 7.69
CA GLY A 380 11.49 23.33 8.92
C GLY A 380 12.49 22.52 9.76
N ASN A 381 12.87 23.08 10.90
CA ASN A 381 13.66 22.36 11.91
C ASN A 381 12.82 21.22 12.52
N ALA A 382 13.46 20.20 13.07
CA ALA A 382 12.79 19.04 13.68
C ALA A 382 11.68 19.42 14.68
N GLY A 383 11.88 20.46 15.49
CA GLY A 383 10.87 20.94 16.44
C GLY A 383 9.67 21.67 15.85
N THR A 384 9.57 21.81 14.51
CA THR A 384 8.43 22.42 13.82
C THR A 384 7.63 21.43 12.98
N ILE A 385 8.08 20.18 12.91
CA ILE A 385 7.42 19.10 12.18
C ILE A 385 6.63 18.26 13.17
N ASP A 386 5.33 18.10 12.93
CA ASP A 386 4.49 17.14 13.64
C ASP A 386 3.98 16.09 12.67
N ILE A 387 3.96 14.84 13.12
CA ILE A 387 3.43 13.71 12.36
C ILE A 387 2.39 12.99 13.20
N ALA A 388 1.22 12.78 12.60
CA ALA A 388 0.19 11.90 13.12
C ALA A 388 -0.08 10.78 12.13
N VAL A 389 -0.30 9.56 12.65
CA VAL A 389 -0.77 8.42 11.88
C VAL A 389 -2.10 7.99 12.46
N SER A 390 -3.15 8.06 11.66
CA SER A 390 -4.50 7.70 12.08
C SER A 390 -4.97 6.46 11.34
N ALA A 391 -5.52 5.50 12.07
CA ALA A 391 -6.23 4.37 11.48
C ALA A 391 -7.62 4.81 11.00
N LEU A 392 -8.05 4.26 9.88
CA LEU A 392 -9.31 4.57 9.22
C LEU A 392 -10.16 3.31 9.08
N ASP A 393 -11.48 3.46 9.17
CA ASP A 393 -12.43 2.40 8.82
C ASP A 393 -12.66 2.30 7.29
N GLU A 394 -13.67 1.52 6.90
CA GLU A 394 -14.06 1.35 5.50
C GLU A 394 -14.57 2.63 4.84
N HIS A 395 -15.14 3.54 5.59
CA HIS A 395 -15.67 4.84 5.13
C HIS A 395 -14.68 5.99 5.31
N PHE A 396 -13.44 5.70 5.70
CA PHE A 396 -12.37 6.68 5.98
C PHE A 396 -12.62 7.57 7.19
N ALA A 397 -13.52 7.17 8.09
CA ALA A 397 -13.62 7.81 9.39
C ALA A 397 -12.42 7.41 10.26
N VAL A 398 -11.88 8.37 11.01
CA VAL A 398 -10.75 8.13 11.92
C VAL A 398 -11.24 7.28 13.10
N THR A 399 -10.65 6.11 13.28
CA THR A 399 -10.97 5.19 14.38
C THR A 399 -9.98 5.28 15.52
N ASP A 400 -8.73 5.61 15.23
CA ASP A 400 -7.66 5.81 16.20
C ASP A 400 -6.63 6.78 15.64
N THR A 401 -6.05 7.61 16.49
CA THR A 401 -4.98 8.54 16.11
C THR A 401 -3.85 8.42 17.10
N SER A 402 -2.65 8.14 16.58
CA SER A 402 -1.42 8.19 17.35
C SER A 402 -0.47 9.24 16.78
N THR A 403 0.24 9.91 17.65
CA THR A 403 1.43 10.68 17.25
C THR A 403 2.51 9.69 16.82
N ALA A 404 3.24 10.03 15.76
CA ALA A 404 4.40 9.27 15.39
C ALA A 404 5.65 9.86 16.03
N THR A 405 6.50 9.01 16.60
CA THR A 405 7.80 9.46 17.10
C THR A 405 8.75 9.73 15.94
N ILE A 406 9.19 10.98 15.79
CA ILE A 406 10.25 11.34 14.83
C ILE A 406 11.57 10.80 15.38
N VAL A 407 12.15 9.84 14.66
CA VAL A 407 13.43 9.22 15.01
C VAL A 407 14.59 10.09 14.56
N ALA A 408 14.49 10.62 13.33
CA ALA A 408 15.56 11.43 12.73
C ALA A 408 15.04 12.31 11.60
N MET A 409 15.80 13.36 11.29
CA MET A 409 15.58 14.23 10.14
C MET A 409 16.89 14.53 9.42
N PRO A 410 17.51 13.57 8.75
CA PRO A 410 18.73 13.80 7.99
C PRO A 410 18.47 14.79 6.85
N MET A 411 19.17 15.94 6.88
CA MET A 411 18.97 17.04 5.92
C MET A 411 19.69 16.83 4.59
N SER A 412 20.72 16.03 4.57
CA SER A 412 21.41 15.55 3.37
C SER A 412 22.44 14.50 3.77
N PRO A 413 22.23 13.22 3.59
CA PRO A 413 23.29 12.26 3.78
C PRO A 413 24.22 12.27 2.57
N ASN A 414 25.45 12.75 2.80
CA ASN A 414 26.59 12.51 1.92
C ASN A 414 26.35 12.64 0.40
N GLY A 415 25.90 13.82 -0.05
CA GLY A 415 26.11 14.20 -1.45
C GLY A 415 25.08 13.76 -2.49
N GLY A 416 23.87 13.32 -2.12
CA GLY A 416 22.89 12.92 -3.16
C GLY A 416 21.48 12.60 -2.72
N ALA A 417 21.25 12.40 -1.44
CA ALA A 417 19.92 12.11 -0.93
C ALA A 417 19.18 13.39 -0.53
N TRP A 418 17.86 13.33 -0.60
CA TRP A 418 16.96 14.41 -0.25
C TRP A 418 16.74 14.46 1.27
N PRO A 419 16.38 15.61 1.86
CA PRO A 419 15.93 15.65 3.24
C PRO A 419 14.86 14.60 3.49
N CYS A 420 15.03 13.85 4.57
CA CYS A 420 14.16 12.73 4.91
C CYS A 420 13.67 12.87 6.35
N ILE A 421 12.39 12.67 6.57
CA ILE A 421 11.81 12.54 7.91
C ILE A 421 11.65 11.06 8.16
N VAL A 422 12.29 10.55 9.21
CA VAL A 422 12.21 9.16 9.64
C VAL A 422 11.39 9.11 10.92
N PHE A 423 10.34 8.30 10.95
CA PHE A 423 9.41 8.23 12.07
C PHE A 423 8.89 6.83 12.32
N LYS A 424 8.55 6.53 13.55
CA LYS A 424 7.85 5.29 13.93
C LYS A 424 6.39 5.63 14.23
N PRO A 425 5.43 5.04 13.52
CA PRO A 425 4.03 5.15 13.93
C PRO A 425 3.83 4.41 15.25
N GLU A 426 3.13 5.02 16.19
CA GLU A 426 2.80 4.39 17.50
C GLU A 426 1.53 3.56 17.43
N ILE A 427 1.15 3.10 16.25
CA ILE A 427 0.06 2.15 16.06
C ILE A 427 0.53 0.77 16.51
N LYS A 428 -0.29 0.11 17.31
CA LYS A 428 -0.04 -1.30 17.67
C LYS A 428 -0.19 -2.14 16.40
N HIS A 429 0.94 -2.53 15.82
CA HIS A 429 1.06 -3.36 14.61
C HIS A 429 0.38 -2.72 13.38
N PRO A 430 1.12 -2.03 12.52
CA PRO A 430 0.61 -1.55 11.23
C PRO A 430 0.35 -2.74 10.30
N GLY A 431 -0.69 -3.54 10.65
CA GLY A 431 -1.15 -4.68 9.87
C GLY A 431 -2.00 -4.26 8.67
N VAL A 432 -2.76 -5.22 8.14
CA VAL A 432 -3.75 -4.95 7.09
C VAL A 432 -4.75 -3.92 7.58
N GLY A 433 -4.92 -2.83 6.84
CA GLY A 433 -5.80 -1.70 7.19
C GLY A 433 -5.45 -0.43 6.44
N LYS A 434 -6.26 0.59 6.65
CA LYS A 434 -6.05 1.92 6.06
C LYS A 434 -5.50 2.88 7.10
N TYR A 435 -4.53 3.67 6.71
CA TYR A 435 -3.88 4.66 7.57
C TYR A 435 -3.71 5.97 6.81
N VAL A 436 -3.99 7.09 7.46
CA VAL A 436 -3.61 8.41 6.95
C VAL A 436 -2.41 8.92 7.73
N VAL A 437 -1.38 9.32 7.00
CA VAL A 437 -0.22 10.03 7.55
C VAL A 437 -0.43 11.51 7.31
N SER A 438 -0.45 12.28 8.39
CA SER A 438 -0.58 13.74 8.35
C SER A 438 0.70 14.39 8.84
N VAL A 439 1.30 15.23 8.00
CA VAL A 439 2.55 15.93 8.30
C VAL A 439 2.33 17.43 8.24
N THR A 440 2.64 18.13 9.31
CA THR A 440 2.63 19.59 9.39
C THR A 440 4.02 20.16 9.50
N GLY A 441 4.18 21.48 9.42
CA GLY A 441 5.48 22.15 9.47
C GLY A 441 6.24 22.19 8.13
N ILE A 442 5.77 21.50 7.09
CA ILE A 442 6.28 21.65 5.71
C ILE A 442 5.78 22.99 5.14
N ARG A 443 6.61 23.63 4.34
CA ARG A 443 6.29 24.91 3.68
C ARG A 443 6.55 24.83 2.17
N THR A 444 5.82 25.62 1.40
CA THR A 444 6.15 25.87 -0.02
C THR A 444 7.51 26.55 -0.15
N THR A 445 8.05 26.60 -1.36
CA THR A 445 9.28 27.34 -1.65
C THR A 445 9.16 28.84 -1.33
N THR A 446 7.94 29.39 -1.37
CA THR A 446 7.62 30.78 -1.02
C THR A 446 7.41 30.99 0.51
N GLY A 447 7.39 29.90 1.29
CA GLY A 447 7.28 29.94 2.77
C GLY A 447 5.86 29.77 3.32
N ALA A 448 4.83 29.64 2.48
CA ALA A 448 3.47 29.35 2.94
C ALA A 448 3.37 27.92 3.54
N PRO A 449 2.52 27.68 4.57
CA PRO A 449 2.27 26.34 5.07
C PRO A 449 1.82 25.40 3.97
N ALA A 450 2.38 24.19 3.94
CA ALA A 450 2.05 23.15 2.97
C ALA A 450 1.88 21.79 3.68
N PRO A 451 0.82 21.62 4.50
CA PRO A 451 0.60 20.35 5.17
C PRO A 451 0.41 19.23 4.14
N LEU A 452 0.97 18.07 4.46
CA LEU A 452 0.92 16.89 3.59
C LEU A 452 0.09 15.80 4.26
N ASN A 453 -0.86 15.24 3.52
CA ASN A 453 -1.57 14.04 3.92
C ASN A 453 -1.41 12.98 2.83
N TYR A 454 -1.13 11.74 3.22
CA TYR A 454 -1.16 10.62 2.30
C TYR A 454 -1.73 9.37 2.95
N LEU A 455 -2.36 8.56 2.12
CA LEU A 455 -2.99 7.30 2.52
C LEU A 455 -2.00 6.16 2.38
N VAL A 456 -2.02 5.24 3.33
CA VAL A 456 -1.39 3.91 3.22
C VAL A 456 -2.49 2.88 3.45
N ASP A 457 -2.86 2.13 2.40
CA ASP A 457 -3.87 1.06 2.46
C ASP A 457 -3.15 -0.28 2.35
N VAL A 458 -2.82 -0.85 3.50
CA VAL A 458 -2.10 -2.13 3.59
C VAL A 458 -3.04 -3.28 3.30
N LYS A 459 -2.79 -4.02 2.23
CA LYS A 459 -3.65 -5.12 1.79
C LYS A 459 -2.95 -6.46 1.80
N GLN A 460 -3.69 -7.48 2.23
CA GLN A 460 -3.29 -8.86 2.01
C GLN A 460 -3.31 -9.17 0.51
N MET A 461 -2.22 -9.76 0.01
CA MET A 461 -2.14 -10.17 -1.39
C MET A 461 -2.97 -11.45 -1.62
N PRO A 462 -3.64 -11.59 -2.76
CA PRO A 462 -4.28 -12.84 -3.15
C PRO A 462 -3.25 -13.99 -3.21
N ARG A 463 -3.67 -15.18 -2.79
CA ARG A 463 -2.86 -16.40 -2.86
C ARG A 463 -2.80 -16.95 -4.27
#